data_18c7695858142ab43e116d5c61919e85
#
_entry.id   18c7695858142ab43e116d5c61919e85
#
_cell.length_a   1.000
_cell.length_b   1.000
_cell.length_c   1.000
_cell.angle_alpha   90.00
_cell.angle_beta   90.00
_cell.angle_gamma   90.00
#
_symmetry.space_group_name_H-M   'P 1'
#
loop_
_entity.id
_entity.type
_entity.pdbx_description
1 polymer ?
#
loop_
_entity_poly.entity_id
_entity_poly.type
_entity_poly.pdbx_seq_one_letter_code
_entity_poly.pdbx_strand_id
1 'polypeptide(L)'
;MRFYEFSILKEAEARIHHAEDVVFWEGSRGAVRAVESLKKLEQGGHKDVTIKWDGSPAIIFGRNENGEFVFTDKSGFVKKGGVERATSGDDLEQFLLNRGGGANRDKPDRIEFAGQMKQAFATYEKAVPRDHVGYFKGDLLYYSTPPTQDNKFVFTPNIVTYYVNTASDIGKRISQSQTGIVIHRQLDEQGNESPINIDINTFFQGNDVLVFPPVTVSKAPKVIDSEIDNLKILISKNASAMDDLLNKQALVQLKLSDFSKILYNYVNQKVDTGLTNLGSDFTSWLGTSKVSKPMQERIITYIAEHKAGFEALWAVVVGIQKVKNDIINQFDNHDSDIKASIGDNPGGEGYVLAHPQGDMKLVNRGEGGFTAANRAVQR
;
A
#
# COMPACT_ATOMS: atom_id res chain seq x y z
N MET A 1 -9.17 -27.21 -10.72
CA MET A 1 -9.66 -25.83 -11.01
C MET A 1 -10.19 -25.07 -9.78
N ARG A 2 -10.33 -25.68 -8.59
CA ARG A 2 -10.89 -25.04 -7.36
C ARG A 2 -9.86 -24.45 -6.39
N PHE A 3 -8.60 -24.84 -6.43
CA PHE A 3 -7.57 -24.35 -5.50
C PHE A 3 -7.04 -22.95 -5.84
N TYR A 4 -6.98 -22.57 -7.12
CA TYR A 4 -6.50 -21.25 -7.56
C TYR A 4 -7.51 -20.13 -7.25
N GLU A 5 -8.80 -20.39 -7.36
CA GLU A 5 -9.84 -19.39 -7.07
C GLU A 5 -9.95 -19.06 -5.56
N PHE A 6 -9.74 -20.06 -4.69
CA PHE A 6 -9.75 -19.85 -3.23
C PHE A 6 -8.51 -19.08 -2.74
N SER A 7 -7.36 -19.25 -3.40
CA SER A 7 -6.13 -18.53 -3.11
C SER A 7 -6.24 -17.05 -3.47
N ILE A 8 -6.82 -16.71 -4.62
CA ILE A 8 -6.99 -15.33 -5.10
C ILE A 8 -7.98 -14.54 -4.22
N LEU A 9 -9.06 -15.17 -3.76
CA LEU A 9 -10.01 -14.54 -2.83
C LEU A 9 -9.38 -14.27 -1.46
N LYS A 10 -8.57 -15.18 -0.93
CA LYS A 10 -7.81 -14.97 0.31
C LYS A 10 -6.76 -13.87 0.18
N GLU A 11 -6.08 -13.75 -0.96
CA GLU A 11 -5.12 -12.66 -1.20
C GLU A 11 -5.79 -11.29 -1.29
N ALA A 12 -6.97 -11.20 -1.90
CA ALA A 12 -7.71 -9.95 -1.98
C ALA A 12 -8.28 -9.53 -0.62
N GLU A 13 -8.72 -10.48 0.20
CA GLU A 13 -9.20 -10.25 1.57
C GLU A 13 -8.05 -9.96 2.56
N ALA A 14 -6.83 -10.43 2.29
CA ALA A 14 -5.65 -10.22 3.15
C ALA A 14 -4.94 -8.87 2.90
N ARG A 15 -5.31 -8.12 1.86
CA ARG A 15 -4.71 -6.81 1.56
C ARG A 15 -5.33 -5.72 2.43
N ILE A 16 -4.49 -4.77 2.86
CA ILE A 16 -4.98 -3.54 3.49
C ILE A 16 -5.75 -2.74 2.44
N HIS A 17 -7.05 -2.53 2.66
CA HIS A 17 -7.93 -1.78 1.77
C HIS A 17 -7.94 -0.28 2.11
N HIS A 18 -8.29 0.57 1.15
CA HIS A 18 -8.65 1.95 1.46
C HIS A 18 -9.92 1.99 2.32
N ALA A 19 -10.07 3.01 3.16
CA ALA A 19 -11.21 3.12 4.05
C ALA A 19 -12.56 3.02 3.32
N GLU A 20 -12.68 3.62 2.13
CA GLU A 20 -13.87 3.53 1.29
C GLU A 20 -14.06 2.17 0.62
N ASP A 21 -12.99 1.43 0.38
CA ASP A 21 -13.07 0.15 -0.34
C ASP A 21 -13.56 -1.01 0.51
N VAL A 22 -13.46 -0.92 1.85
CA VAL A 22 -13.96 -1.99 2.74
C VAL A 22 -15.44 -2.29 2.52
N VAL A 23 -16.19 -1.32 1.98
CA VAL A 23 -17.60 -1.46 1.64
C VAL A 23 -17.82 -2.57 0.60
N PHE A 24 -16.94 -2.72 -0.38
CA PHE A 24 -17.06 -3.76 -1.43
C PHE A 24 -16.98 -5.18 -0.90
N TRP A 25 -16.32 -5.39 0.25
CA TRP A 25 -16.08 -6.70 0.83
C TRP A 25 -16.99 -7.02 2.02
N GLU A 26 -17.40 -5.97 2.76
CA GLU A 26 -18.11 -6.08 4.04
C GLU A 26 -19.51 -5.45 4.00
N GLY A 27 -19.93 -4.85 2.87
CA GLY A 27 -21.25 -4.22 2.73
C GLY A 27 -21.46 -3.05 3.68
N SER A 28 -22.68 -2.92 4.20
CA SER A 28 -23.07 -1.85 5.14
C SER A 28 -22.24 -1.87 6.43
N ARG A 29 -21.85 -3.05 6.90
CA ARG A 29 -21.00 -3.20 8.09
C ARG A 29 -19.62 -2.58 7.86
N GLY A 30 -19.03 -2.79 6.68
CA GLY A 30 -17.76 -2.17 6.30
C GLY A 30 -17.86 -0.65 6.21
N ALA A 31 -18.97 -0.14 5.68
CA ALA A 31 -19.24 1.29 5.64
C ALA A 31 -19.32 1.91 7.05
N VAL A 32 -20.07 1.28 7.96
CA VAL A 32 -20.16 1.72 9.37
C VAL A 32 -18.77 1.69 10.02
N ARG A 33 -18.02 0.61 9.85
CA ARG A 33 -16.67 0.47 10.39
C ARG A 33 -15.75 1.58 9.91
N ALA A 34 -15.75 1.90 8.62
CA ALA A 34 -14.94 2.97 8.06
C ALA A 34 -15.32 4.34 8.66
N VAL A 35 -16.60 4.68 8.67
CA VAL A 35 -17.09 5.98 9.19
C VAL A 35 -16.78 6.14 10.67
N GLU A 36 -17.01 5.11 11.48
CA GLU A 36 -16.71 5.15 12.92
C GLU A 36 -15.21 5.24 13.19
N SER A 37 -14.39 4.53 12.42
CA SER A 37 -12.93 4.60 12.53
C SER A 37 -12.41 6.00 12.21
N LEU A 38 -12.90 6.62 11.14
CA LEU A 38 -12.53 7.99 10.78
C LEU A 38 -12.97 8.99 11.86
N LYS A 39 -14.18 8.83 12.42
CA LYS A 39 -14.67 9.69 13.50
C LYS A 39 -13.85 9.57 14.79
N LYS A 40 -13.41 8.37 15.14
CA LYS A 40 -12.57 8.12 16.32
C LYS A 40 -11.21 8.82 16.28
N LEU A 41 -10.70 9.18 15.08
CA LEU A 41 -9.41 9.86 14.94
C LEU A 41 -9.38 11.20 15.71
N GLU A 42 -10.49 11.93 15.75
CA GLU A 42 -10.63 13.16 16.52
C GLU A 42 -10.54 12.94 18.05
N GLN A 43 -10.98 11.78 18.53
CA GLN A 43 -11.10 11.43 19.94
C GLN A 43 -9.89 10.63 20.48
N GLY A 44 -8.74 10.73 19.82
CA GLY A 44 -7.51 10.03 20.23
C GLY A 44 -7.11 8.85 19.37
N GLY A 45 -7.99 8.36 18.49
CA GLY A 45 -7.67 7.26 17.54
C GLY A 45 -6.59 7.61 16.52
N HIS A 46 -6.20 8.89 16.38
CA HIS A 46 -5.06 9.29 15.55
C HIS A 46 -3.74 8.67 16.01
N LYS A 47 -3.63 8.22 17.25
CA LYS A 47 -2.46 7.50 17.77
C LYS A 47 -2.27 6.12 17.14
N ASP A 48 -3.31 5.58 16.53
CA ASP A 48 -3.27 4.32 15.77
C ASP A 48 -2.99 4.55 14.27
N VAL A 49 -2.70 5.81 13.89
CA VAL A 49 -2.38 6.19 12.51
C VAL A 49 -0.89 6.39 12.36
N THR A 50 -0.30 5.71 11.38
CA THR A 50 1.13 5.82 11.05
C THR A 50 1.35 6.30 9.63
N ILE A 51 2.46 7.00 9.40
CA ILE A 51 2.90 7.40 8.06
C ILE A 51 3.08 6.14 7.19
N LYS A 52 2.53 6.18 5.99
CA LYS A 52 2.80 5.18 4.95
C LYS A 52 3.95 5.67 4.09
N TRP A 53 5.10 5.05 4.24
CA TRP A 53 6.30 5.39 3.48
C TRP A 53 6.21 4.88 2.04
N ASP A 54 6.58 5.72 1.08
CA ASP A 54 6.65 5.39 -0.36
C ASP A 54 8.06 4.90 -0.72
N GLY A 55 8.39 3.68 -0.28
CA GLY A 55 9.69 3.07 -0.53
C GLY A 55 9.76 2.33 -1.87
N SER A 56 10.95 2.28 -2.46
CA SER A 56 11.24 1.53 -3.69
C SER A 56 12.74 1.24 -3.82
N PRO A 57 13.14 0.07 -4.33
CA PRO A 57 12.32 -1.10 -4.65
C PRO A 57 11.89 -1.90 -3.42
N ALA A 58 10.88 -2.75 -3.62
CA ALA A 58 10.58 -3.79 -2.65
C ALA A 58 11.66 -4.87 -2.70
N ILE A 59 12.31 -5.13 -1.57
CA ILE A 59 13.36 -6.12 -1.43
C ILE A 59 12.97 -7.24 -0.48
N ILE A 60 13.57 -8.42 -0.68
CA ILE A 60 13.50 -9.57 0.21
C ILE A 60 14.92 -10.00 0.53
N PHE A 61 15.25 -10.10 1.81
CA PHE A 61 16.58 -10.43 2.29
C PHE A 61 16.52 -11.20 3.60
N GLY A 62 17.55 -12.01 3.86
CA GLY A 62 17.64 -12.82 5.08
C GLY A 62 18.60 -13.99 4.90
N ARG A 63 18.45 -15.05 5.70
CA ARG A 63 19.28 -16.25 5.58
C ARG A 63 18.41 -17.47 5.34
N ASN A 64 18.89 -18.35 4.46
CA ASN A 64 18.29 -19.65 4.21
C ASN A 64 18.63 -20.65 5.35
N GLU A 65 18.09 -21.86 5.29
CA GLU A 65 18.32 -22.92 6.28
C GLU A 65 19.79 -23.35 6.38
N ASN A 66 20.61 -23.08 5.36
CA ASN A 66 22.06 -23.34 5.36
C ASN A 66 22.88 -22.18 5.96
N GLY A 67 22.22 -21.08 6.40
CA GLY A 67 22.88 -19.89 6.92
C GLY A 67 23.43 -18.95 5.85
N GLU A 68 23.22 -19.24 4.55
CA GLU A 68 23.65 -18.37 3.45
C GLU A 68 22.77 -17.14 3.39
N PHE A 69 23.37 -15.95 3.28
CA PHE A 69 22.62 -14.73 3.10
C PHE A 69 22.07 -14.64 1.68
N VAL A 70 20.79 -14.29 1.56
CA VAL A 70 20.08 -14.11 0.31
C VAL A 70 19.54 -12.70 0.24
N PHE A 71 19.69 -12.06 -0.92
CA PHE A 71 19.13 -10.76 -1.21
C PHE A 71 18.58 -10.73 -2.63
N THR A 72 17.35 -10.24 -2.78
CA THR A 72 16.70 -10.10 -4.08
C THR A 72 15.59 -9.06 -4.01
N ASP A 73 14.98 -8.72 -5.14
CA ASP A 73 13.72 -8.01 -5.12
C ASP A 73 12.53 -8.99 -5.06
N LYS A 74 11.33 -8.43 -4.88
CA LYS A 74 10.09 -9.21 -4.83
C LYS A 74 9.91 -10.13 -6.05
N SER A 75 10.35 -9.69 -7.24
CA SER A 75 10.21 -10.49 -8.46
C SER A 75 11.16 -11.68 -8.48
N GLY A 76 12.38 -11.54 -8.00
CA GLY A 76 13.40 -12.58 -8.00
C GLY A 76 13.18 -13.67 -6.97
N PHE A 77 12.52 -13.36 -5.84
CA PHE A 77 12.36 -14.31 -4.74
C PHE A 77 11.47 -15.51 -5.10
N VAL A 78 10.35 -15.28 -5.75
CA VAL A 78 9.35 -16.32 -6.08
C VAL A 78 9.43 -16.77 -7.53
N LYS A 79 9.91 -15.92 -8.42
CA LYS A 79 9.93 -16.19 -9.87
C LYS A 79 10.82 -17.36 -10.22
N LYS A 80 10.37 -18.23 -11.11
CA LYS A 80 11.14 -19.37 -11.63
C LYS A 80 11.75 -20.28 -10.57
N GLY A 81 11.04 -20.51 -9.45
CA GLY A 81 11.56 -21.38 -8.38
C GLY A 81 12.73 -20.79 -7.59
N GLY A 82 12.87 -19.46 -7.56
CA GLY A 82 13.87 -18.79 -6.73
C GLY A 82 15.27 -18.71 -7.31
N VAL A 83 15.45 -18.97 -8.61
CA VAL A 83 16.79 -18.92 -9.27
C VAL A 83 17.43 -17.52 -9.29
N GLU A 84 16.70 -16.46 -8.98
CA GLU A 84 17.23 -15.10 -8.85
C GLU A 84 17.42 -14.68 -7.38
N ARG A 85 17.50 -15.63 -6.44
CA ARG A 85 17.90 -15.41 -5.06
C ARG A 85 19.43 -15.28 -5.03
N ALA A 86 19.95 -14.06 -5.04
CA ALA A 86 21.39 -13.83 -5.05
C ALA A 86 21.99 -14.17 -3.70
N THR A 87 23.10 -14.90 -3.70
CA THR A 87 23.92 -15.23 -2.52
C THR A 87 25.23 -14.46 -2.47
N SER A 88 25.45 -13.60 -3.47
CA SER A 88 26.54 -12.63 -3.51
C SER A 88 26.10 -11.31 -4.15
N GLY A 89 26.83 -10.23 -3.87
CA GLY A 89 26.57 -8.94 -4.49
C GLY A 89 26.79 -8.97 -6.00
N ASP A 90 27.75 -9.77 -6.48
CA ASP A 90 28.04 -9.93 -7.90
C ASP A 90 26.89 -10.66 -8.63
N ASP A 91 26.34 -11.71 -8.04
CA ASP A 91 25.16 -12.40 -8.59
C ASP A 91 23.96 -11.46 -8.68
N LEU A 92 23.71 -10.68 -7.61
CA LEU A 92 22.62 -9.72 -7.60
C LEU A 92 22.77 -8.69 -8.72
N GLU A 93 23.93 -8.11 -8.89
CA GLU A 93 24.25 -7.18 -9.96
C GLU A 93 23.98 -7.82 -11.34
N GLN A 94 24.48 -9.03 -11.58
CA GLN A 94 24.27 -9.74 -12.84
C GLN A 94 22.80 -10.09 -13.09
N PHE A 95 22.06 -10.56 -12.08
CA PHE A 95 20.63 -10.81 -12.21
C PHE A 95 19.85 -9.54 -12.59
N LEU A 96 20.17 -8.43 -11.94
CA LEU A 96 19.52 -7.15 -12.22
C LEU A 96 19.84 -6.64 -13.63
N LEU A 97 21.09 -6.71 -14.08
CA LEU A 97 21.50 -6.28 -15.43
C LEU A 97 20.91 -7.14 -16.54
N ASN A 98 20.74 -8.45 -16.31
CA ASN A 98 20.28 -9.39 -17.33
C ASN A 98 18.74 -9.53 -17.39
N ARG A 99 17.96 -8.85 -16.53
CA ARG A 99 16.50 -8.88 -16.59
C ARG A 99 15.95 -8.39 -17.92
N GLY A 100 14.85 -9.00 -18.35
CA GLY A 100 14.25 -8.68 -19.64
C GLY A 100 15.13 -9.06 -20.84
N GLY A 101 15.99 -10.09 -20.66
CA GLY A 101 16.92 -10.53 -21.72
C GLY A 101 18.09 -9.57 -21.93
N GLY A 102 18.39 -8.70 -20.95
CA GLY A 102 19.51 -7.75 -21.02
C GLY A 102 19.26 -6.53 -21.92
N ALA A 103 18.04 -6.31 -22.40
CA ALA A 103 17.71 -5.20 -23.31
C ALA A 103 18.05 -3.79 -22.75
N ASN A 104 18.13 -3.67 -21.42
CA ASN A 104 18.45 -2.41 -20.74
C ASN A 104 19.81 -2.45 -20.01
N ARG A 105 20.62 -3.47 -20.25
CA ARG A 105 21.85 -3.75 -19.50
C ARG A 105 22.83 -2.57 -19.50
N ASP A 106 22.96 -1.90 -20.61
CA ASP A 106 23.94 -0.84 -20.81
C ASP A 106 23.40 0.57 -20.53
N LYS A 107 22.17 0.67 -20.03
CA LYS A 107 21.61 1.98 -19.64
C LYS A 107 22.26 2.47 -18.33
N PRO A 108 22.71 3.75 -18.27
CA PRO A 108 23.39 4.29 -17.10
C PRO A 108 22.60 4.13 -15.80
N ASP A 109 21.31 4.44 -15.81
CA ASP A 109 20.41 4.29 -14.67
C ASP A 109 20.29 2.83 -14.20
N ARG A 110 20.35 1.86 -15.13
CA ARG A 110 20.32 0.44 -14.81
C ARG A 110 21.61 -0.03 -14.16
N ILE A 111 22.74 0.43 -14.67
CA ILE A 111 24.08 0.13 -14.13
C ILE A 111 24.21 0.72 -12.73
N GLU A 112 23.83 1.98 -12.56
CA GLU A 112 23.85 2.64 -11.26
C GLU A 112 22.98 1.90 -10.24
N PHE A 113 21.74 1.58 -10.58
CA PHE A 113 20.83 0.81 -9.73
C PHE A 113 21.41 -0.54 -9.33
N ALA A 114 21.96 -1.31 -10.29
CA ALA A 114 22.55 -2.62 -10.00
C ALA A 114 23.77 -2.50 -9.08
N GLY A 115 24.61 -1.48 -9.28
CA GLY A 115 25.74 -1.18 -8.41
C GLY A 115 25.32 -0.79 -6.98
N GLN A 116 24.28 0.02 -6.82
CA GLN A 116 23.72 0.37 -5.52
C GLN A 116 23.17 -0.86 -4.80
N MET A 117 22.48 -1.74 -5.51
CA MET A 117 21.96 -3.00 -4.94
C MET A 117 23.06 -3.96 -4.52
N LYS A 118 24.17 -4.04 -5.27
CA LYS A 118 25.37 -4.78 -4.89
C LYS A 118 25.98 -4.27 -3.59
N GLN A 119 26.09 -2.96 -3.41
CA GLN A 119 26.55 -2.36 -2.16
C GLN A 119 25.60 -2.64 -1.00
N ALA A 120 24.29 -2.54 -1.24
CA ALA A 120 23.26 -2.88 -0.25
C ALA A 120 23.40 -4.34 0.20
N PHE A 121 23.67 -5.28 -0.70
CA PHE A 121 23.89 -6.69 -0.35
C PHE A 121 24.88 -6.83 0.81
N ALA A 122 26.08 -6.26 0.67
CA ALA A 122 27.14 -6.37 1.71
C ALA A 122 26.72 -5.71 3.04
N THR A 123 25.99 -4.59 2.97
CA THR A 123 25.50 -3.89 4.17
C THR A 123 24.47 -4.73 4.93
N TYR A 124 23.52 -5.32 4.22
CA TYR A 124 22.47 -6.15 4.83
C TYR A 124 23.02 -7.51 5.29
N GLU A 125 23.94 -8.13 4.55
CA GLU A 125 24.58 -9.39 4.95
C GLU A 125 25.30 -9.27 6.29
N LYS A 126 26.00 -8.13 6.51
CA LYS A 126 26.69 -7.81 7.77
C LYS A 126 25.69 -7.54 8.90
N ALA A 127 24.54 -6.91 8.59
CA ALA A 127 23.57 -6.49 9.59
C ALA A 127 22.63 -7.64 10.05
N VAL A 128 22.34 -8.62 9.19
CA VAL A 128 21.50 -9.77 9.56
C VAL A 128 22.31 -10.80 10.37
N PRO A 129 21.90 -11.14 11.61
CA PRO A 129 22.60 -12.14 12.44
C PRO A 129 22.85 -13.46 11.71
N ARG A 130 23.99 -14.10 11.97
CA ARG A 130 24.39 -15.33 11.26
C ARG A 130 23.54 -16.55 11.63
N ASP A 131 22.96 -16.55 12.81
CA ASP A 131 22.09 -17.58 13.36
C ASP A 131 20.61 -17.39 13.01
N HIS A 132 20.27 -16.30 12.30
CA HIS A 132 18.91 -16.08 11.82
C HIS A 132 18.58 -17.02 10.67
N VAL A 133 17.36 -17.55 10.67
CA VAL A 133 16.77 -18.28 9.54
C VAL A 133 15.42 -17.65 9.18
N GLY A 134 15.23 -17.37 7.90
CA GLY A 134 14.04 -16.70 7.37
C GLY A 134 14.37 -15.38 6.69
N TYR A 135 13.35 -14.75 6.15
CA TYR A 135 13.52 -13.57 5.32
C TYR A 135 12.61 -12.42 5.76
N PHE A 136 13.05 -11.21 5.45
CA PHE A 136 12.29 -9.98 5.61
C PHE A 136 11.92 -9.44 4.25
N LYS A 137 10.72 -8.86 4.17
CA LYS A 137 10.25 -8.10 3.02
C LYS A 137 10.02 -6.67 3.44
N GLY A 138 10.60 -5.75 2.70
CA GLY A 138 10.47 -4.32 2.95
C GLY A 138 10.73 -3.49 1.71
N ASP A 139 10.51 -2.18 1.84
CA ASP A 139 10.71 -1.20 0.79
C ASP A 139 11.87 -0.28 1.16
N LEU A 140 12.87 -0.15 0.28
CA LEU A 140 14.02 0.72 0.50
C LEU A 140 13.61 2.19 0.46
N LEU A 141 14.18 2.99 1.36
CA LEU A 141 14.00 4.44 1.40
C LEU A 141 15.22 5.19 0.88
N TYR A 142 16.42 4.67 1.10
CA TYR A 142 17.66 5.21 0.53
C TYR A 142 18.78 4.17 0.57
N TYR A 143 19.75 4.32 -0.34
CA TYR A 143 20.93 3.44 -0.49
C TYR A 143 22.19 3.99 0.14
N SER A 144 22.24 5.28 0.37
CA SER A 144 23.33 5.99 1.07
C SER A 144 22.71 7.06 1.96
N THR A 145 23.43 7.45 3.02
CA THR A 145 22.96 8.52 3.92
C THR A 145 22.48 9.73 3.10
N PRO A 146 21.22 10.14 3.24
CA PRO A 146 20.67 11.23 2.44
C PRO A 146 21.42 12.56 2.65
N PRO A 147 21.48 13.42 1.63
CA PRO A 147 22.01 14.77 1.79
C PRO A 147 21.13 15.61 2.71
N THR A 148 21.73 16.66 3.28
CA THR A 148 21.02 17.62 4.13
C THR A 148 20.78 18.93 3.37
N GLN A 149 19.56 19.46 3.52
CA GLN A 149 19.19 20.80 3.07
C GLN A 149 18.35 21.46 4.18
N ASP A 150 18.67 22.70 4.54
CA ASP A 150 17.93 23.48 5.56
C ASP A 150 17.68 22.71 6.87
N ASN A 151 18.71 22.06 7.40
CA ASN A 151 18.65 21.20 8.59
C ASN A 151 17.68 20.01 8.47
N LYS A 152 17.45 19.51 7.26
CA LYS A 152 16.63 18.31 7.00
C LYS A 152 17.40 17.35 6.10
N PHE A 153 17.31 16.06 6.37
CA PHE A 153 17.64 15.03 5.41
C PHE A 153 16.58 15.01 4.31
N VAL A 154 17.02 14.96 3.05
CA VAL A 154 16.12 14.97 1.87
C VAL A 154 16.36 13.73 1.04
N PHE A 155 15.31 12.93 0.81
CA PHE A 155 15.38 11.72 -0.02
C PHE A 155 14.06 11.43 -0.71
N THR A 156 14.15 10.84 -1.90
CA THR A 156 13.01 10.52 -2.77
C THR A 156 13.12 9.06 -3.19
N PRO A 157 12.58 8.10 -2.41
CA PRO A 157 12.71 6.67 -2.71
C PRO A 157 11.98 6.26 -3.98
N ASN A 158 10.81 6.85 -4.24
CA ASN A 158 9.97 6.61 -5.41
C ASN A 158 9.45 7.96 -5.94
N ILE A 159 8.23 8.35 -5.64
CA ILE A 159 7.66 9.63 -6.12
C ILE A 159 7.50 10.67 -5.00
N VAL A 160 7.55 10.23 -3.74
CA VAL A 160 7.45 11.11 -2.57
C VAL A 160 8.82 11.57 -2.13
N THR A 161 9.01 12.88 -2.00
CA THR A 161 10.21 13.47 -1.38
C THR A 161 9.92 13.65 0.12
N TYR A 162 10.80 13.09 0.95
CA TYR A 162 10.73 13.23 2.40
C TYR A 162 11.78 14.22 2.89
N TYR A 163 11.38 15.01 3.89
CA TYR A 163 12.20 16.01 4.58
C TYR A 163 12.17 15.70 6.07
N VAL A 164 13.26 15.17 6.62
CA VAL A 164 13.34 14.74 8.01
C VAL A 164 14.26 15.65 8.79
N ASN A 165 13.75 16.28 9.86
CA ASN A 165 14.53 17.18 10.74
C ASN A 165 15.76 16.43 11.30
N THR A 166 16.98 16.97 11.05
CA THR A 166 18.23 16.35 11.48
C THR A 166 18.36 16.24 13.00
N ALA A 167 17.70 17.12 13.76
CA ALA A 167 17.72 17.13 15.21
C ALA A 167 16.71 16.14 15.84
N SER A 168 15.74 15.63 15.06
CA SER A 168 14.78 14.64 15.55
C SER A 168 15.46 13.30 15.85
N ASP A 169 14.79 12.43 16.62
CA ASP A 169 15.36 11.12 16.95
C ASP A 169 15.58 10.25 15.72
N ILE A 170 14.65 10.30 14.73
CA ILE A 170 14.82 9.59 13.48
C ILE A 170 15.92 10.23 12.62
N GLY A 171 16.07 11.56 12.62
CA GLY A 171 17.15 12.26 11.93
C GLY A 171 18.52 11.88 12.47
N LYS A 172 18.70 11.78 13.79
CA LYS A 172 19.94 11.29 14.41
C LYS A 172 20.27 9.86 13.98
N ARG A 173 19.27 8.98 13.83
CA ARG A 173 19.48 7.61 13.34
C ARG A 173 19.83 7.59 11.85
N ILE A 174 19.22 8.43 11.02
CA ILE A 174 19.58 8.60 9.61
C ILE A 174 21.05 8.99 9.46
N SER A 175 21.57 9.92 10.29
CA SER A 175 22.95 10.37 10.22
C SER A 175 23.99 9.27 10.49
N GLN A 176 23.59 8.18 11.12
CA GLN A 176 24.44 7.05 11.49
C GLN A 176 24.29 5.84 10.55
N SER A 177 23.35 5.89 9.62
CA SER A 177 23.01 4.76 8.75
C SER A 177 23.49 4.95 7.32
N GLN A 178 23.81 3.88 6.64
CA GLN A 178 24.12 3.84 5.22
C GLN A 178 22.87 3.63 4.37
N THR A 179 21.92 2.83 4.86
CA THR A 179 20.68 2.50 4.13
C THR A 179 19.49 2.54 5.07
N GLY A 180 18.33 2.92 4.51
CA GLY A 180 17.06 2.97 5.23
C GLY A 180 16.01 2.08 4.59
N ILE A 181 15.22 1.38 5.40
CA ILE A 181 14.19 0.45 4.94
C ILE A 181 12.97 0.49 5.85
N VAL A 182 11.79 0.30 5.27
CA VAL A 182 10.57 -0.06 6.00
C VAL A 182 10.32 -1.55 5.82
N ILE A 183 10.26 -2.32 6.89
CA ILE A 183 10.00 -3.76 6.85
C ILE A 183 8.52 -4.02 7.14
N HIS A 184 7.88 -4.83 6.30
CA HIS A 184 6.44 -5.08 6.34
C HIS A 184 6.07 -6.47 6.82
N ARG A 185 6.85 -7.49 6.43
CA ARG A 185 6.53 -8.92 6.66
C ARG A 185 7.80 -9.75 6.84
N GLN A 186 7.62 -10.89 7.48
CA GLN A 186 8.56 -12.01 7.40
C GLN A 186 8.08 -13.02 6.35
N LEU A 187 9.01 -13.74 5.74
CA LEU A 187 8.72 -14.80 4.77
C LEU A 187 9.45 -16.08 5.17
N ASP A 188 8.84 -17.21 4.83
CA ASP A 188 9.48 -18.52 4.83
C ASP A 188 10.18 -18.81 3.48
N GLU A 189 10.82 -19.98 3.38
CA GLU A 189 11.51 -20.44 2.17
C GLU A 189 10.57 -20.54 0.94
N GLN A 190 9.30 -20.76 1.15
CA GLN A 190 8.28 -20.88 0.11
C GLN A 190 7.71 -19.51 -0.30
N GLY A 191 8.08 -18.43 0.42
CA GLY A 191 7.59 -17.09 0.18
C GLY A 191 6.23 -16.80 0.83
N ASN A 192 5.78 -17.62 1.78
CA ASN A 192 4.57 -17.33 2.55
C ASN A 192 4.85 -16.19 3.52
N GLU A 193 3.99 -15.18 3.49
CA GLU A 193 4.13 -13.97 4.31
C GLU A 193 3.49 -14.16 5.69
N SER A 194 4.18 -13.69 6.74
CA SER A 194 3.67 -13.64 8.11
C SER A 194 3.95 -12.27 8.74
N PRO A 195 3.22 -11.89 9.81
CA PRO A 195 3.57 -10.72 10.60
C PRO A 195 4.99 -10.83 11.18
N ILE A 196 5.62 -9.67 11.42
CA ILE A 196 6.91 -9.61 12.10
C ILE A 196 6.71 -10.03 13.56
N ASN A 197 7.45 -11.06 13.99
CA ASN A 197 7.34 -11.64 15.34
C ASN A 197 8.58 -11.43 16.21
N ILE A 198 9.49 -10.57 15.77
CA ILE A 198 10.72 -10.21 16.47
C ILE A 198 10.77 -8.70 16.72
N ASP A 199 11.55 -8.26 17.67
CA ASP A 199 11.83 -6.82 17.85
C ASP A 199 12.80 -6.34 16.75
N ILE A 200 12.23 -5.85 15.68
CA ILE A 200 12.94 -5.40 14.51
C ILE A 200 13.90 -4.22 14.80
N ASN A 201 13.68 -3.47 15.88
CA ASN A 201 14.52 -2.32 16.23
C ASN A 201 15.88 -2.72 16.82
N THR A 202 15.95 -3.90 17.40
CA THR A 202 17.16 -4.43 18.04
C THR A 202 17.76 -5.63 17.30
N PHE A 203 17.08 -6.12 16.28
CA PHE A 203 17.46 -7.31 15.54
C PHE A 203 18.73 -7.12 14.70
N PHE A 204 18.84 -6.00 13.97
CA PHE A 204 19.95 -5.77 13.05
C PHE A 204 21.20 -5.33 13.80
N GLN A 205 22.36 -5.92 13.42
CA GLN A 205 23.64 -5.61 14.02
C GLN A 205 24.23 -4.31 13.45
N GLY A 206 24.73 -3.45 14.33
CA GLY A 206 25.30 -2.17 13.96
C GLY A 206 24.25 -1.12 13.61
N ASN A 207 24.69 0.00 13.03
CA ASN A 207 23.84 1.14 12.67
C ASN A 207 23.71 1.33 11.17
N ASP A 208 24.41 0.55 10.35
CA ASP A 208 24.47 0.74 8.89
C ASP A 208 23.09 0.57 8.23
N VAL A 209 22.21 -0.28 8.78
CA VAL A 209 20.84 -0.48 8.33
C VAL A 209 19.87 0.18 9.31
N LEU A 210 19.22 1.25 8.91
CA LEU A 210 18.11 1.85 9.65
C LEU A 210 16.78 1.22 9.24
N VAL A 211 16.19 0.44 10.13
CA VAL A 211 14.78 0.10 10.00
C VAL A 211 13.95 1.26 10.53
N PHE A 212 13.15 1.84 9.64
CA PHE A 212 12.26 2.94 10.00
C PHE A 212 11.13 2.43 10.88
N PRO A 213 10.99 2.97 12.10
CA PRO A 213 9.88 2.60 12.97
C PRO A 213 8.56 3.15 12.41
N PRO A 214 7.40 2.60 12.82
CA PRO A 214 6.13 3.25 12.60
C PRO A 214 6.14 4.66 13.19
N VAL A 215 5.87 5.67 12.36
CA VAL A 215 5.78 7.06 12.79
C VAL A 215 4.31 7.43 12.96
N THR A 216 3.90 7.60 14.20
CA THR A 216 2.52 7.92 14.56
C THR A 216 2.20 9.38 14.32
N VAL A 217 0.98 9.66 13.86
CA VAL A 217 0.47 11.02 13.75
C VAL A 217 0.33 11.64 15.14
N SER A 218 0.90 12.84 15.32
CA SER A 218 0.99 13.50 16.62
C SER A 218 -0.24 14.34 16.98
N LYS A 219 -1.06 14.75 15.99
CA LYS A 219 -2.20 15.64 16.19
C LYS A 219 -3.49 15.05 15.67
N ALA A 220 -4.54 15.11 16.48
CA ALA A 220 -5.88 14.71 16.11
C ALA A 220 -6.43 15.62 14.98
N PRO A 221 -7.08 15.06 13.95
CA PRO A 221 -7.78 15.84 12.95
C PRO A 221 -9.11 16.35 13.52
N LYS A 222 -9.70 17.35 12.89
CA LYS A 222 -11.09 17.74 13.13
C LYS A 222 -11.97 17.04 12.10
N VAL A 223 -13.05 16.43 12.56
CA VAL A 223 -14.02 15.74 11.71
C VAL A 223 -15.37 16.46 11.80
N ILE A 224 -15.95 16.79 10.65
CA ILE A 224 -17.22 17.51 10.58
C ILE A 224 -18.37 16.58 10.97
N ASP A 225 -18.98 16.81 12.14
CA ASP A 225 -20.06 15.97 12.69
C ASP A 225 -21.21 15.77 11.71
N SER A 226 -21.66 16.84 11.04
CA SER A 226 -22.76 16.75 10.09
C SER A 226 -22.46 15.86 8.88
N GLU A 227 -21.22 15.77 8.44
CA GLU A 227 -20.83 14.86 7.35
C GLU A 227 -20.86 13.39 7.82
N ILE A 228 -20.39 13.12 9.03
CA ILE A 228 -20.47 11.79 9.64
C ILE A 228 -21.92 11.37 9.85
N ASP A 229 -22.76 12.25 10.40
CA ASP A 229 -24.17 11.96 10.65
C ASP A 229 -24.94 11.72 9.34
N ASN A 230 -24.70 12.52 8.31
CA ASN A 230 -25.28 12.31 6.99
C ASN A 230 -24.87 10.96 6.39
N LEU A 231 -23.61 10.57 6.53
CA LEU A 231 -23.13 9.25 6.10
C LEU A 231 -23.79 8.11 6.87
N LYS A 232 -23.90 8.22 8.18
CA LYS A 232 -24.59 7.22 9.02
C LYS A 232 -26.05 7.06 8.63
N ILE A 233 -26.75 8.17 8.36
CA ILE A 233 -28.15 8.15 7.88
C ILE A 233 -28.22 7.49 6.50
N LEU A 234 -27.33 7.84 5.59
CA LEU A 234 -27.28 7.26 4.24
C LEU A 234 -27.06 5.74 4.30
N ILE A 235 -26.09 5.29 5.10
CA ILE A 235 -25.78 3.87 5.29
C ILE A 235 -26.98 3.16 5.91
N SER A 236 -27.53 3.67 7.00
CA SER A 236 -28.66 3.05 7.71
C SER A 236 -29.89 2.87 6.82
N LYS A 237 -30.24 3.91 6.03
CA LYS A 237 -31.39 3.86 5.11
C LYS A 237 -31.23 2.84 3.98
N ASN A 238 -29.99 2.54 3.57
CA ASN A 238 -29.71 1.71 2.40
C ASN A 238 -28.97 0.41 2.75
N ALA A 239 -28.82 0.09 4.04
CA ALA A 239 -28.05 -1.06 4.48
C ALA A 239 -28.50 -2.36 3.81
N SER A 240 -29.80 -2.69 3.87
CA SER A 240 -30.35 -3.89 3.24
C SER A 240 -30.06 -3.94 1.74
N ALA A 241 -30.32 -2.84 1.02
CA ALA A 241 -30.14 -2.81 -0.44
C ALA A 241 -28.66 -2.99 -0.83
N MET A 242 -27.72 -2.42 -0.07
CA MET A 242 -26.29 -2.61 -0.31
C MET A 242 -25.83 -4.02 0.04
N ASP A 243 -26.34 -4.60 1.15
CA ASP A 243 -26.00 -5.95 1.57
C ASP A 243 -26.58 -7.01 0.63
N ASP A 244 -27.78 -6.77 0.07
CA ASP A 244 -28.36 -7.61 -0.98
C ASP A 244 -27.53 -7.58 -2.26
N LEU A 245 -27.10 -6.38 -2.71
CA LEU A 245 -26.21 -6.21 -3.87
C LEU A 245 -24.88 -6.95 -3.70
N LEU A 246 -24.32 -6.98 -2.48
CA LEU A 246 -23.01 -7.57 -2.18
C LEU A 246 -23.12 -8.96 -1.55
N ASN A 247 -24.29 -9.60 -1.61
CA ASN A 247 -24.54 -10.91 -1.02
C ASN A 247 -23.66 -11.99 -1.68
N LYS A 248 -22.66 -12.46 -0.97
CA LYS A 248 -21.67 -13.44 -1.47
C LYS A 248 -22.31 -14.72 -2.00
N GLN A 249 -23.35 -15.23 -1.33
CA GLN A 249 -24.02 -16.47 -1.75
C GLN A 249 -24.78 -16.28 -3.06
N ALA A 250 -25.55 -15.18 -3.19
CA ALA A 250 -26.25 -14.84 -4.42
C ALA A 250 -25.28 -14.61 -5.58
N LEU A 251 -24.18 -13.88 -5.34
CA LEU A 251 -23.15 -13.63 -6.34
C LEU A 251 -22.48 -14.93 -6.85
N VAL A 252 -22.20 -15.87 -5.97
CA VAL A 252 -21.66 -17.21 -6.36
C VAL A 252 -22.68 -17.97 -7.22
N GLN A 253 -23.94 -18.01 -6.83
CA GLN A 253 -25.00 -18.69 -7.59
C GLN A 253 -25.19 -18.11 -8.99
N LEU A 254 -25.06 -16.79 -9.12
CA LEU A 254 -25.15 -16.06 -10.39
C LEU A 254 -23.84 -16.05 -11.20
N LYS A 255 -22.79 -16.73 -10.72
CA LYS A 255 -21.44 -16.74 -11.32
C LYS A 255 -20.83 -15.31 -11.41
N LEU A 256 -21.05 -14.51 -10.37
CA LEU A 256 -20.58 -13.14 -10.19
C LEU A 256 -19.62 -13.03 -8.99
N SER A 257 -18.95 -14.09 -8.59
CA SER A 257 -18.04 -14.13 -7.43
C SER A 257 -16.96 -13.04 -7.43
N ASP A 258 -16.56 -12.58 -8.61
CA ASP A 258 -15.57 -11.50 -8.77
C ASP A 258 -16.16 -10.09 -8.73
N PHE A 259 -17.45 -9.92 -8.46
CA PHE A 259 -18.13 -8.60 -8.56
C PHE A 259 -17.46 -7.53 -7.67
N SER A 260 -17.22 -7.82 -6.40
CA SER A 260 -16.50 -6.90 -5.48
C SER A 260 -15.11 -6.50 -6.01
N LYS A 261 -14.36 -7.44 -6.59
CA LYS A 261 -13.07 -7.17 -7.21
C LYS A 261 -13.20 -6.31 -8.48
N ILE A 262 -14.25 -6.50 -9.25
CA ILE A 262 -14.54 -5.66 -10.44
C ILE A 262 -14.84 -4.23 -10.01
N LEU A 263 -15.66 -4.02 -8.98
CA LEU A 263 -15.94 -2.71 -8.40
C LEU A 263 -14.65 -2.02 -7.91
N TYR A 264 -13.82 -2.73 -7.16
CA TYR A 264 -12.52 -2.26 -6.69
C TYR A 264 -11.58 -1.87 -7.84
N ASN A 265 -11.49 -2.71 -8.88
CA ASN A 265 -10.65 -2.41 -10.06
C ASN A 265 -11.17 -1.17 -10.80
N TYR A 266 -12.48 -1.01 -10.89
CA TYR A 266 -13.10 0.16 -11.48
C TYR A 266 -12.71 1.45 -10.75
N VAL A 267 -12.89 1.50 -9.43
CA VAL A 267 -12.51 2.67 -8.63
C VAL A 267 -11.02 3.00 -8.82
N ASN A 268 -10.16 1.99 -8.77
CA ASN A 268 -8.73 2.21 -9.00
C ASN A 268 -8.44 2.81 -10.38
N GLN A 269 -9.18 2.46 -11.42
CA GLN A 269 -8.98 3.04 -12.76
C GLN A 269 -9.58 4.44 -12.93
N LYS A 270 -10.52 4.83 -12.07
CA LYS A 270 -11.16 6.16 -12.11
C LYS A 270 -10.44 7.23 -11.30
N VAL A 271 -9.34 6.91 -10.66
CA VAL A 271 -8.56 7.85 -9.84
C VAL A 271 -8.14 9.09 -10.63
N ASP A 272 -7.74 8.91 -11.89
CA ASP A 272 -7.32 10.01 -12.79
C ASP A 272 -8.46 10.99 -13.13
N THR A 273 -9.73 10.61 -12.89
CA THR A 273 -10.92 11.44 -13.15
C THR A 273 -11.55 11.98 -11.85
N GLY A 274 -10.82 11.91 -10.73
CA GLY A 274 -11.27 12.44 -9.43
C GLY A 274 -12.40 11.64 -8.78
N LEU A 275 -12.66 10.41 -9.21
CA LEU A 275 -13.73 9.54 -8.69
C LEU A 275 -15.14 10.16 -8.78
N THR A 276 -15.37 11.00 -9.79
CA THR A 276 -16.69 11.56 -10.09
C THR A 276 -17.54 10.58 -10.92
N ASN A 277 -18.86 10.69 -10.83
CA ASN A 277 -19.82 9.94 -11.67
C ASN A 277 -19.64 8.41 -11.64
N LEU A 278 -19.18 7.85 -10.52
CA LEU A 278 -18.85 6.42 -10.42
C LEU A 278 -20.02 5.51 -10.83
N GLY A 279 -21.25 5.82 -10.41
CA GLY A 279 -22.42 5.01 -10.73
C GLY A 279 -22.80 5.06 -12.21
N SER A 280 -22.85 6.26 -12.81
CA SER A 280 -23.23 6.45 -14.22
C SER A 280 -22.20 5.90 -15.20
N ASP A 281 -20.92 6.03 -14.88
CA ASP A 281 -19.83 5.66 -15.78
C ASP A 281 -19.48 4.16 -15.73
N PHE A 282 -19.95 3.44 -14.71
CA PHE A 282 -19.55 2.05 -14.48
C PHE A 282 -19.87 1.15 -15.67
N THR A 283 -21.07 1.24 -16.23
CA THR A 283 -21.50 0.40 -17.36
C THR A 283 -20.66 0.67 -18.61
N SER A 284 -20.36 1.95 -18.89
CA SER A 284 -19.50 2.34 -20.01
C SER A 284 -18.08 1.78 -19.84
N TRP A 285 -17.50 1.95 -18.64
CA TRP A 285 -16.20 1.37 -18.31
C TRP A 285 -16.19 -0.16 -18.42
N LEU A 286 -17.23 -0.82 -17.91
CA LEU A 286 -17.34 -2.28 -17.94
C LEU A 286 -17.26 -2.80 -19.38
N GLY A 287 -17.92 -2.09 -20.33
CA GLY A 287 -17.92 -2.42 -21.76
C GLY A 287 -16.54 -2.38 -22.41
N THR A 288 -15.59 -1.58 -21.87
CA THR A 288 -14.22 -1.44 -22.36
C THR A 288 -13.21 -2.24 -21.55
N SER A 289 -13.64 -2.85 -20.44
CA SER A 289 -12.78 -3.60 -19.51
C SER A 289 -12.38 -4.98 -20.10
N LYS A 290 -11.44 -5.64 -19.40
CA LYS A 290 -11.04 -7.03 -19.72
C LYS A 290 -12.02 -8.10 -19.22
N VAL A 291 -13.16 -7.69 -18.66
CA VAL A 291 -14.23 -8.61 -18.23
C VAL A 291 -14.88 -9.24 -19.47
N SER A 292 -15.10 -10.56 -19.46
CA SER A 292 -15.69 -11.25 -20.61
C SER A 292 -17.11 -10.78 -20.90
N LYS A 293 -17.50 -10.74 -22.17
CA LYS A 293 -18.84 -10.28 -22.60
C LYS A 293 -20.01 -10.94 -21.85
N PRO A 294 -20.03 -12.29 -21.67
CA PRO A 294 -21.10 -12.93 -20.90
C PRO A 294 -21.15 -12.50 -19.42
N MET A 295 -19.98 -12.16 -18.85
CA MET A 295 -19.91 -11.62 -17.48
C MET A 295 -20.40 -10.18 -17.43
N GLN A 296 -20.06 -9.34 -18.42
CA GLN A 296 -20.55 -7.96 -18.52
C GLN A 296 -22.08 -7.93 -18.57
N GLU A 297 -22.70 -8.75 -19.41
CA GLU A 297 -24.16 -8.85 -19.54
C GLU A 297 -24.82 -9.24 -18.22
N ARG A 298 -24.29 -10.28 -17.52
CA ARG A 298 -24.79 -10.67 -16.19
C ARG A 298 -24.67 -9.53 -15.17
N ILE A 299 -23.55 -8.82 -15.15
CA ILE A 299 -23.35 -7.69 -14.23
C ILE A 299 -24.35 -6.58 -14.52
N ILE A 300 -24.57 -6.22 -15.78
CA ILE A 300 -25.52 -5.17 -16.17
C ILE A 300 -26.95 -5.53 -15.72
N THR A 301 -27.38 -6.77 -15.97
CA THR A 301 -28.69 -7.27 -15.51
C THR A 301 -28.80 -7.22 -14.00
N TYR A 302 -27.78 -7.72 -13.31
CA TYR A 302 -27.75 -7.77 -11.84
C TYR A 302 -27.81 -6.37 -11.21
N ILE A 303 -27.07 -5.40 -11.75
CA ILE A 303 -27.13 -4.00 -11.29
C ILE A 303 -28.50 -3.38 -11.52
N ALA A 304 -29.14 -3.68 -12.65
CA ALA A 304 -30.48 -3.16 -12.94
C ALA A 304 -31.52 -3.68 -11.93
N GLU A 305 -31.41 -4.95 -11.51
CA GLU A 305 -32.24 -5.56 -10.48
C GLU A 305 -31.95 -5.01 -9.06
N HIS A 306 -30.72 -4.58 -8.80
CA HIS A 306 -30.26 -4.05 -7.51
C HIS A 306 -29.92 -2.56 -7.56
N LYS A 307 -30.61 -1.79 -8.39
CA LYS A 307 -30.31 -0.37 -8.71
C LYS A 307 -30.14 0.49 -7.45
N ALA A 308 -31.08 0.40 -6.51
CA ALA A 308 -31.03 1.20 -5.28
C ALA A 308 -29.77 0.92 -4.44
N GLY A 309 -29.39 -0.36 -4.30
CA GLY A 309 -28.16 -0.76 -3.61
C GLY A 309 -26.91 -0.28 -4.34
N PHE A 310 -26.90 -0.31 -5.67
CA PHE A 310 -25.78 0.14 -6.49
C PHE A 310 -25.56 1.66 -6.41
N GLU A 311 -26.65 2.45 -6.48
CA GLU A 311 -26.57 3.90 -6.31
C GLU A 311 -26.12 4.30 -4.90
N ALA A 312 -26.67 3.63 -3.88
CA ALA A 312 -26.28 3.86 -2.49
C ALA A 312 -24.82 3.51 -2.21
N LEU A 313 -24.34 2.38 -2.78
CA LEU A 313 -22.93 1.96 -2.66
C LEU A 313 -21.98 3.09 -3.09
N TRP A 314 -22.19 3.68 -4.26
CA TRP A 314 -21.32 4.74 -4.75
C TRP A 314 -21.45 6.03 -3.94
N ALA A 315 -22.64 6.39 -3.50
CA ALA A 315 -22.84 7.55 -2.64
C ALA A 315 -22.08 7.40 -1.30
N VAL A 316 -22.10 6.20 -0.71
CA VAL A 316 -21.36 5.88 0.52
C VAL A 316 -19.87 5.90 0.28
N VAL A 317 -19.36 5.27 -0.78
CA VAL A 317 -17.94 5.24 -1.13
C VAL A 317 -17.38 6.65 -1.31
N VAL A 318 -18.07 7.49 -2.09
CA VAL A 318 -17.66 8.90 -2.32
C VAL A 318 -17.69 9.70 -1.02
N GLY A 319 -18.72 9.50 -0.19
CA GLY A 319 -18.82 10.21 1.09
C GLY A 319 -17.70 9.83 2.06
N ILE A 320 -17.37 8.54 2.20
CA ILE A 320 -16.24 8.08 3.03
C ILE A 320 -14.93 8.65 2.50
N GLN A 321 -14.73 8.61 1.18
CA GLN A 321 -13.53 9.17 0.54
C GLN A 321 -13.37 10.66 0.83
N LYS A 322 -14.45 11.45 0.78
CA LYS A 322 -14.40 12.88 1.09
C LYS A 322 -13.88 13.11 2.51
N VAL A 323 -14.50 12.49 3.51
CA VAL A 323 -14.09 12.61 4.91
C VAL A 323 -12.63 12.15 5.10
N LYS A 324 -12.26 11.04 4.48
CA LYS A 324 -10.88 10.54 4.51
C LYS A 324 -9.87 11.55 3.94
N ASN A 325 -10.18 12.15 2.78
CA ASN A 325 -9.27 13.10 2.12
C ASN A 325 -9.13 14.39 2.94
N ASP A 326 -10.19 14.87 3.59
CA ASP A 326 -10.13 16.03 4.48
C ASP A 326 -9.23 15.76 5.70
N ILE A 327 -9.27 14.54 6.23
CA ILE A 327 -8.39 14.09 7.32
C ILE A 327 -6.93 14.03 6.85
N ILE A 328 -6.66 13.45 5.67
CA ILE A 328 -5.31 13.36 5.08
C ILE A 328 -4.73 14.76 4.90
N ASN A 329 -5.49 15.69 4.33
CA ASN A 329 -5.06 17.08 4.15
C ASN A 329 -4.67 17.76 5.47
N GLN A 330 -5.37 17.44 6.57
CA GLN A 330 -5.03 17.97 7.89
C GLN A 330 -3.73 17.36 8.41
N PHE A 331 -3.50 16.06 8.19
CA PHE A 331 -2.24 15.41 8.57
C PHE A 331 -1.06 15.93 7.77
N ASP A 332 -1.20 16.08 6.45
CA ASP A 332 -0.14 16.56 5.56
C ASP A 332 0.28 18.00 5.86
N ASN A 333 -0.67 18.84 6.28
CA ASN A 333 -0.42 20.24 6.63
C ASN A 333 0.02 20.46 8.09
N HIS A 334 0.02 19.41 8.92
CA HIS A 334 0.46 19.54 10.31
C HIS A 334 1.98 19.71 10.39
N ASP A 335 2.43 20.57 11.31
CA ASP A 335 3.85 20.73 11.58
C ASP A 335 4.42 19.51 12.32
N SER A 336 5.39 18.85 11.73
CA SER A 336 6.00 17.63 12.23
C SER A 336 7.49 17.57 11.83
N ASP A 337 8.26 16.73 12.52
CA ASP A 337 9.67 16.48 12.18
C ASP A 337 9.87 15.82 10.81
N ILE A 338 8.79 15.28 10.25
CA ILE A 338 8.79 14.63 8.93
C ILE A 338 7.76 15.34 8.06
N LYS A 339 8.24 15.96 7.00
CA LYS A 339 7.40 16.50 5.93
C LYS A 339 7.57 15.66 4.68
N ALA A 340 6.57 15.70 3.82
CA ALA A 340 6.61 15.03 2.53
C ALA A 340 6.00 15.92 1.44
N SER A 341 6.46 15.74 0.19
CA SER A 341 5.86 16.37 -0.98
C SER A 341 5.86 15.44 -2.19
N ILE A 342 4.94 15.70 -3.12
CA ILE A 342 4.90 15.09 -4.44
C ILE A 342 5.06 16.25 -5.44
N GLY A 343 6.26 16.38 -6.01
CA GLY A 343 6.63 17.61 -6.70
C GLY A 343 6.51 18.81 -5.75
N ASP A 344 5.80 19.85 -6.18
CA ASP A 344 5.59 21.07 -5.38
C ASP A 344 4.40 20.99 -4.39
N ASN A 345 3.64 19.89 -4.41
CA ASN A 345 2.47 19.75 -3.57
C ASN A 345 2.82 19.08 -2.24
N PRO A 346 2.46 19.65 -1.07
CA PRO A 346 2.56 18.97 0.21
C PRO A 346 1.76 17.67 0.21
N GLY A 347 2.31 16.64 0.84
CA GLY A 347 1.67 15.34 1.02
C GLY A 347 2.57 14.16 0.67
N GLY A 348 2.33 13.04 1.35
CA GLY A 348 3.04 11.78 1.16
C GLY A 348 2.23 10.74 0.41
N GLU A 349 2.64 9.46 0.49
CA GLU A 349 1.82 8.35 0.01
C GLU A 349 0.48 8.30 0.76
N GLY A 350 0.48 8.67 2.03
CA GLY A 350 -0.67 8.67 2.93
C GLY A 350 -0.36 8.02 4.27
N TYR A 351 -1.36 7.37 4.85
CA TYR A 351 -1.30 6.83 6.20
C TYR A 351 -1.91 5.43 6.26
N VAL A 352 -1.57 4.68 7.31
CA VAL A 352 -2.23 3.42 7.68
C VAL A 352 -2.88 3.61 9.04
N LEU A 353 -4.18 3.33 9.11
CA LEU A 353 -4.95 3.27 10.35
C LEU A 353 -5.02 1.82 10.80
N ALA A 354 -4.38 1.50 11.92
CA ALA A 354 -4.47 0.20 12.54
C ALA A 354 -5.88 -0.04 13.11
N HIS A 355 -6.44 -1.23 12.85
CA HIS A 355 -7.77 -1.57 13.33
C HIS A 355 -7.87 -3.07 13.64
N PRO A 356 -8.51 -3.48 14.76
CA PRO A 356 -8.60 -4.90 15.16
C PRO A 356 -9.26 -5.83 14.13
N GLN A 357 -10.13 -5.29 13.28
CA GLN A 357 -10.83 -6.04 12.22
C GLN A 357 -10.15 -5.90 10.84
N GLY A 358 -8.89 -5.45 10.81
CA GLY A 358 -8.11 -5.23 9.59
C GLY A 358 -7.85 -3.76 9.34
N ASP A 359 -6.58 -3.45 9.11
CA ASP A 359 -6.07 -2.10 8.89
C ASP A 359 -6.69 -1.45 7.64
N MET A 360 -6.72 -0.12 7.64
CA MET A 360 -7.22 0.67 6.52
C MET A 360 -6.16 1.63 6.00
N LYS A 361 -6.08 1.79 4.67
CA LYS A 361 -5.27 2.83 4.03
C LYS A 361 -6.03 4.13 3.98
N LEU A 362 -5.37 5.19 4.42
CA LEU A 362 -5.77 6.57 4.23
C LEU A 362 -4.83 7.17 3.16
N VAL A 363 -5.13 6.94 1.89
CA VAL A 363 -4.36 7.42 0.74
C VAL A 363 -5.27 8.28 -0.12
N ASN A 364 -4.81 9.47 -0.51
CA ASN A 364 -5.57 10.37 -1.36
C ASN A 364 -5.65 9.80 -2.79
N ARG A 365 -6.88 9.52 -3.24
CA ARG A 365 -7.22 9.09 -4.60
C ARG A 365 -7.79 10.20 -5.46
N GLY A 366 -7.91 11.40 -4.93
CA GLY A 366 -8.39 12.56 -5.69
C GLY A 366 -7.37 13.09 -6.68
N GLU A 367 -7.80 14.08 -7.46
CA GLU A 367 -6.92 14.85 -8.34
C GLU A 367 -5.77 15.47 -7.55
N GLY A 368 -4.54 15.37 -8.06
CA GLY A 368 -3.33 15.82 -7.37
C GLY A 368 -2.87 14.94 -6.20
N GLY A 369 -3.61 13.88 -5.84
CA GLY A 369 -3.22 12.94 -4.80
C GLY A 369 -2.18 11.91 -5.25
N PHE A 370 -1.58 11.20 -4.28
CA PHE A 370 -0.53 10.21 -4.51
C PHE A 370 -0.89 9.19 -5.63
N THR A 371 -2.11 8.65 -5.62
CA THR A 371 -2.47 7.59 -6.57
C THR A 371 -2.45 8.09 -8.02
N ALA A 372 -2.89 9.32 -8.27
CA ALA A 372 -2.85 9.94 -9.60
C ALA A 372 -1.41 10.23 -10.04
N ALA A 373 -0.59 10.79 -9.14
CA ALA A 373 0.82 11.09 -9.39
C ALA A 373 1.63 9.83 -9.69
N ASN A 374 1.47 8.76 -8.90
CA ASN A 374 2.16 7.48 -9.10
C ASN A 374 1.82 6.84 -10.46
N ARG A 375 0.58 6.95 -10.92
CA ARG A 375 0.19 6.48 -12.26
C ARG A 375 0.79 7.29 -13.38
N ALA A 376 0.94 8.60 -13.21
CA ALA A 376 1.54 9.46 -14.21
C ALA A 376 3.01 9.08 -14.47
N VAL A 377 3.75 8.67 -13.43
CA VAL A 377 5.15 8.23 -13.54
C VAL A 377 5.27 6.82 -14.16
N GLN A 378 4.26 5.96 -13.99
CA GLN A 378 4.29 4.58 -14.51
C GLN A 378 3.86 4.46 -15.99
N ARG A 379 3.37 5.53 -16.61
CA ARG A 379 3.01 5.64 -18.03
C ARG A 379 4.18 6.11 -18.87
#